data_7ad7cddb4ee07de39057732248729c00
#
_entry.id   7ad7cddb4ee07de39057732248729c00
#
_cell.length_a   1.000
_cell.length_b   1.000
_cell.length_c   1.000
_cell.angle_alpha   90.00
_cell.angle_beta   90.00
_cell.angle_gamma   90.00
#
_symmetry.space_group_name_H-M   'P 1'
#
loop_
_entity.id
_entity.type
_entity.pdbx_description
1 polymer ?
#
loop_
_entity_poly.entity_id
_entity_poly.type
_entity_poly.pdbx_seq_one_letter_code
_entity_poly.pdbx_strand_id
1 'polypeptide(L)'
;FLPFNQGSNGAGVTGGAGNPRNPNGYDTGYLWEEVLQRDSMLDLIHRFISFVKEKEEVVKNGVTKTVMKEKMIFPRYHQYDVVKKIMADVKANGVGNNYLIQHSAGSGKSNSIV
;
A
#
# COMPACT_ATOMS: atom_id res chain seq x y z
N PHE A 1 -9.88 2.63 8.10
CA PHE A 1 -9.39 1.33 7.62
C PHE A 1 -9.16 1.41 6.12
N LEU A 2 -7.92 1.28 5.67
CA LEU A 2 -7.61 1.23 4.26
C LEU A 2 -7.75 -0.22 3.77
N PRO A 3 -8.48 -0.48 2.68
CA PRO A 3 -8.60 -1.84 2.16
C PRO A 3 -7.25 -2.33 1.64
N PHE A 4 -6.81 -3.45 2.17
CA PHE A 4 -5.63 -4.17 1.72
C PHE A 4 -6.10 -5.41 0.95
N ASN A 5 -6.68 -5.18 -0.22
CA ASN A 5 -7.30 -6.21 -1.06
C ASN A 5 -6.53 -6.40 -2.35
N GLN A 6 -6.20 -7.62 -2.68
CA GLN A 6 -5.44 -7.98 -3.87
C GLN A 6 -6.14 -7.56 -5.18
N GLY A 7 -7.45 -7.59 -5.22
CA GLY A 7 -8.23 -7.27 -6.42
C GLY A 7 -8.82 -5.87 -6.46
N SER A 8 -8.44 -4.96 -5.56
CA SER A 8 -9.05 -3.63 -5.44
C SER A 8 -8.51 -2.59 -6.44
N ASN A 9 -8.12 -2.99 -7.62
CA ASN A 9 -7.58 -2.11 -8.67
C ASN A 9 -8.63 -1.29 -9.40
N GLY A 10 -9.88 -1.45 -9.05
CA GLY A 10 -10.97 -0.56 -9.41
C GLY A 10 -11.56 -0.76 -10.79
N ALA A 11 -10.89 -1.31 -11.76
CA ALA A 11 -11.38 -1.34 -13.12
C ALA A 11 -11.35 -2.74 -13.75
N GLY A 12 -12.45 -3.12 -14.36
CA GLY A 12 -12.55 -4.31 -15.19
C GLY A 12 -13.04 -5.57 -14.46
N VAL A 13 -13.21 -6.62 -15.22
CA VAL A 13 -13.76 -7.91 -14.76
C VAL A 13 -12.87 -8.56 -13.69
N THR A 14 -11.58 -8.27 -13.74
CA THR A 14 -10.58 -8.80 -12.81
C THR A 14 -10.08 -7.78 -11.80
N GLY A 15 -10.48 -6.52 -11.92
CA GLY A 15 -10.00 -5.41 -11.09
C GLY A 15 -11.08 -4.71 -10.28
N GLY A 16 -12.22 -5.31 -10.09
CA GLY A 16 -13.35 -4.76 -9.35
C GLY A 16 -13.07 -4.59 -7.85
N ALA A 17 -14.06 -4.11 -7.14
CA ALA A 17 -14.00 -4.02 -5.69
C ALA A 17 -13.97 -5.43 -5.08
N GLY A 18 -13.01 -5.66 -4.19
CA GLY A 18 -12.85 -6.92 -3.49
C GLY A 18 -11.67 -7.75 -3.97
N ASN A 19 -11.62 -9.00 -3.52
CA ASN A 19 -10.56 -9.93 -3.87
C ASN A 19 -10.94 -10.77 -5.10
N PRO A 20 -9.95 -11.15 -5.91
CA PRO A 20 -10.20 -12.11 -6.99
C PRO A 20 -10.68 -13.44 -6.42
N ARG A 21 -11.51 -14.12 -7.18
CA ARG A 21 -11.98 -15.46 -6.81
C ARG A 21 -10.83 -16.45 -6.72
N ASN A 22 -10.74 -17.13 -5.62
CA ASN A 22 -9.79 -18.23 -5.40
C ASN A 22 -10.52 -19.57 -5.45
N PRO A 23 -10.40 -20.35 -6.54
CA PRO A 23 -11.09 -21.64 -6.68
C PRO A 23 -10.56 -22.69 -5.68
N ASN A 24 -9.38 -22.51 -5.12
CA ASN A 24 -8.71 -23.46 -4.25
C ASN A 24 -8.84 -23.13 -2.75
N GLY A 25 -9.62 -22.11 -2.38
CA GLY A 25 -9.75 -21.70 -1.00
C GLY A 25 -10.49 -20.38 -0.82
N TYR A 26 -10.14 -19.65 0.21
CA TYR A 26 -10.74 -18.35 0.49
C TYR A 26 -10.18 -17.25 -0.42
N ASP A 27 -11.02 -16.33 -0.86
CA ASP A 27 -10.62 -15.19 -1.70
C ASP A 27 -9.58 -14.29 -0.99
N THR A 28 -9.47 -14.38 0.32
CA THR A 28 -8.47 -13.67 1.13
C THR A 28 -7.25 -14.53 1.50
N GLY A 29 -7.12 -15.71 0.93
CA GLY A 29 -6.04 -16.67 1.24
C GLY A 29 -4.63 -16.08 1.13
N TYR A 30 -4.41 -15.19 0.16
CA TYR A 30 -3.14 -14.48 -0.02
C TYR A 30 -2.65 -13.73 1.23
N LEU A 31 -3.55 -13.34 2.14
CA LEU A 31 -3.16 -12.62 3.35
C LEU A 31 -2.25 -13.48 4.24
N TRP A 32 -2.62 -14.74 4.48
CA TRP A 32 -1.80 -15.64 5.30
C TRP A 32 -0.79 -16.45 4.52
N GLU A 33 -1.04 -16.69 3.25
CA GLU A 33 -0.13 -17.43 2.38
C GLU A 33 1.08 -16.60 1.93
N GLU A 34 0.90 -15.28 1.73
CA GLU A 34 1.92 -14.38 1.20
C GLU A 34 2.26 -13.22 2.14
N VAL A 35 1.24 -12.45 2.56
CA VAL A 35 1.45 -11.16 3.23
C VAL A 35 1.87 -11.34 4.69
N LEU A 36 1.19 -12.21 5.43
CA LEU A 36 1.46 -12.47 6.85
C LEU A 36 2.55 -13.51 7.10
N GLN A 37 3.22 -13.97 6.06
CA GLN A 37 4.45 -14.73 6.24
C GLN A 37 5.50 -13.89 6.95
N ARG A 38 6.35 -14.55 7.74
CA ARG A 38 7.37 -13.92 8.59
C ARG A 38 8.20 -12.87 7.83
N ASP A 39 8.78 -13.24 6.71
CA ASP A 39 9.69 -12.38 5.96
C ASP A 39 8.94 -11.23 5.27
N SER A 40 7.76 -11.50 4.72
CA SER A 40 6.90 -10.47 4.13
C SER A 40 6.40 -9.48 5.16
N MET A 41 6.03 -9.95 6.34
CA MET A 41 5.56 -9.10 7.43
C MET A 41 6.68 -8.21 7.99
N LEU A 42 7.87 -8.75 8.15
CA LEU A 42 9.05 -7.99 8.58
C LEU A 42 9.43 -6.91 7.55
N ASP A 43 9.40 -7.26 6.27
CA ASP A 43 9.67 -6.32 5.18
C ASP A 43 8.63 -5.20 5.14
N LEU A 44 7.35 -5.54 5.34
CA LEU A 44 6.25 -4.59 5.38
C LEU A 44 6.40 -3.61 6.55
N ILE A 45 6.72 -4.09 7.74
CA ILE A 45 6.94 -3.26 8.92
C ILE A 45 8.18 -2.37 8.75
N HIS A 46 9.25 -2.90 8.20
CA HIS A 46 10.52 -2.18 8.10
C HIS A 46 10.53 -1.13 7.00
N ARG A 47 9.89 -1.39 5.87
CA ARG A 47 10.01 -0.55 4.67
C ARG A 47 8.76 0.22 4.29
N PHE A 48 7.58 -0.28 4.63
CA PHE A 48 6.32 0.25 4.13
C PHE A 48 5.49 0.99 5.18
N ILE A 49 5.69 0.67 6.45
CA ILE A 49 4.97 1.35 7.53
C ILE A 49 5.79 2.53 8.00
N SER A 50 5.23 3.72 7.91
CA SER A 50 5.86 4.92 8.41
C SER A 50 4.96 5.67 9.38
N PHE A 51 5.59 6.26 10.39
CA PHE A 51 4.94 7.10 11.39
C PHE A 51 5.16 8.57 11.02
N VAL A 52 4.06 9.27 10.75
CA VAL A 52 4.09 10.69 10.40
C VAL A 52 3.46 11.49 11.53
N LYS A 53 4.16 12.53 11.98
CA LYS A 53 3.65 13.51 12.94
C LYS A 53 3.28 14.78 12.18
N GLU A 54 2.00 15.04 12.10
CA GLU A 54 1.46 16.25 11.47
C GLU A 54 1.05 17.26 12.53
N LYS A 55 1.39 18.52 12.30
CA LYS A 55 0.86 19.63 13.09
C LYS A 55 -0.42 20.10 12.45
N GLU A 56 -1.51 19.97 13.16
CA GLU A 56 -2.82 20.45 12.73
C GLU A 56 -3.22 21.65 13.57
N GLU A 57 -3.52 22.78 12.93
CA GLU A 57 -4.06 23.94 13.60
C GLU A 57 -5.57 23.83 13.69
N VAL A 58 -6.07 23.66 14.90
CA VAL A 58 -7.51 23.56 15.16
C VAL A 58 -7.97 24.85 15.81
N VAL A 59 -8.90 25.53 15.14
CA VAL A 59 -9.56 26.72 15.71
C VAL A 59 -10.78 26.26 16.50
N LYS A 60 -10.71 26.40 17.82
CA LYS A 60 -11.86 26.20 18.71
C LYS A 60 -12.13 27.48 19.49
N ASN A 61 -13.38 27.95 19.41
CA ASN A 61 -13.83 29.17 20.14
C ASN A 61 -12.97 30.42 19.88
N GLY A 62 -12.52 30.61 18.62
CA GLY A 62 -11.68 31.78 18.26
C GLY A 62 -10.21 31.69 18.69
N VAL A 63 -9.79 30.59 19.33
CA VAL A 63 -8.40 30.35 19.72
C VAL A 63 -7.79 29.25 18.86
N THR A 64 -6.70 29.59 18.17
CA THR A 64 -5.93 28.62 17.38
C THR A 64 -5.05 27.79 18.32
N LYS A 65 -5.26 26.47 18.35
CA LYS A 65 -4.41 25.54 19.08
C LYS A 65 -3.74 24.63 18.08
N THR A 66 -2.41 24.50 18.19
CA THR A 66 -1.64 23.52 17.45
C THR A 66 -1.73 22.18 18.13
N VAL A 67 -2.29 21.18 17.45
CA VAL A 67 -2.40 19.80 17.94
C VAL A 67 -1.45 18.93 17.12
N MET A 68 -0.64 18.14 17.82
CA MET A 68 0.19 17.12 17.16
C MET A 68 -0.66 15.89 16.92
N LYS A 69 -0.82 15.54 15.65
CA LYS A 69 -1.55 14.35 15.23
C LYS A 69 -0.56 13.30 14.74
N GLU A 70 -0.58 12.16 15.37
CA GLU A 70 0.24 11.02 14.95
C GLU A 70 -0.57 10.14 14.01
N LYS A 71 0.00 9.84 12.86
CA LYS A 71 -0.63 9.04 11.82
C LYS A 71 0.30 7.93 11.38
N MET A 72 -0.16 6.72 11.44
CA MET A 72 0.54 5.59 10.86
C MET A 72 0.07 5.40 9.41
N ILE A 73 1.01 5.47 8.49
CA ILE A 73 0.75 5.21 7.08
C ILE A 73 1.01 3.73 6.83
N PHE A 74 -0.02 3.08 6.31
CA PHE A 74 0.03 1.69 5.89
C PHE A 74 -0.19 1.62 4.37
N PRO A 75 0.60 0.88 3.61
CA PRO A 75 0.46 0.80 2.17
C PRO A 75 -0.85 0.09 1.79
N ARG A 76 -1.39 0.43 0.64
CA ARG A 76 -2.42 -0.39 -0.01
C ARG A 76 -1.76 -1.57 -0.70
N TYR A 77 -2.51 -2.66 -0.91
CA TYR A 77 -1.94 -3.87 -1.51
C TYR A 77 -1.24 -3.61 -2.86
N HIS A 78 -1.84 -2.82 -3.74
CA HIS A 78 -1.24 -2.51 -5.05
C HIS A 78 0.07 -1.71 -4.95
N GLN A 79 0.23 -0.86 -3.92
CA GLN A 79 1.48 -0.14 -3.67
C GLN A 79 2.58 -1.11 -3.22
N TYR A 80 2.23 -2.00 -2.30
CA TYR A 80 3.12 -3.05 -1.82
C TYR A 80 3.55 -4.00 -2.96
N ASP A 81 2.61 -4.47 -3.78
CA ASP A 81 2.86 -5.38 -4.88
C ASP A 81 3.79 -4.77 -5.95
N VAL A 82 3.54 -3.52 -6.36
CA VAL A 82 4.36 -2.86 -7.37
C VAL A 82 5.79 -2.65 -6.90
N VAL A 83 6.00 -2.24 -5.67
CA VAL A 83 7.35 -2.03 -5.12
C VAL A 83 8.09 -3.36 -5.03
N LYS A 84 7.44 -4.43 -4.57
CA LYS A 84 8.05 -5.78 -4.55
C LYS A 84 8.46 -6.26 -5.94
N LYS A 85 7.61 -6.07 -6.94
CA LYS A 85 7.91 -6.45 -8.33
C LYS A 85 9.11 -5.69 -8.89
N ILE A 86 9.16 -4.38 -8.69
CA ILE A 86 10.29 -3.56 -9.12
C ILE A 86 11.57 -4.00 -8.41
N MET A 87 11.53 -4.20 -7.10
CA MET A 87 12.71 -4.62 -6.32
C MET A 87 13.20 -6.01 -6.75
N ALA A 88 12.30 -6.94 -7.07
CA ALA A 88 12.66 -8.26 -7.57
C ALA A 88 13.33 -8.16 -8.94
N ASP A 89 12.80 -7.34 -9.85
CA ASP A 89 13.37 -7.14 -11.17
C ASP A 89 14.74 -6.45 -11.11
N VAL A 90 14.88 -5.41 -10.29
CA VAL A 90 16.17 -4.73 -10.09
C VAL A 90 17.23 -5.68 -9.52
N LYS A 91 16.85 -6.58 -8.62
CA LYS A 91 17.77 -7.60 -8.09
C LYS A 91 18.19 -8.62 -9.14
N ALA A 92 17.30 -8.97 -10.07
CA ALA A 92 17.58 -9.94 -11.11
C ALA A 92 18.31 -9.35 -12.30
N ASN A 93 17.92 -8.16 -12.75
CA ASN A 93 18.36 -7.54 -14.02
C ASN A 93 19.22 -6.29 -13.82
N GLY A 94 19.44 -5.84 -12.60
CA GLY A 94 20.18 -4.62 -12.29
C GLY A 94 19.35 -3.34 -12.49
N VAL A 95 20.00 -2.21 -12.30
CA VAL A 95 19.41 -0.88 -12.48
C VAL A 95 19.51 -0.42 -13.94
N GLY A 96 18.62 0.49 -14.35
CA GLY A 96 18.65 1.12 -15.68
C GLY A 96 17.46 0.76 -16.58
N ASN A 97 16.56 -0.09 -16.10
CA ASN A 97 15.32 -0.40 -16.80
C ASN A 97 14.27 0.70 -16.57
N ASN A 98 13.44 0.94 -17.58
CA ASN A 98 12.30 1.82 -17.47
C ASN A 98 11.05 1.03 -17.07
N TYR A 99 10.34 1.51 -16.05
CA TYR A 99 9.11 0.90 -15.57
C TYR A 99 7.91 1.79 -15.83
N LEU A 100 6.84 1.22 -16.33
CA LEU A 100 5.56 1.89 -16.45
C LEU A 100 4.62 1.40 -15.35
N ILE A 101 4.28 2.28 -14.41
CA ILE A 101 3.34 1.99 -13.33
C ILE A 101 2.00 2.66 -13.66
N GLN A 102 1.02 1.84 -13.99
CA GLN A 102 -0.33 2.31 -14.32
C GLN A 102 -1.30 2.01 -13.16
N HIS A 103 -1.62 3.03 -12.41
CA HIS A 103 -2.66 2.99 -11.36
C HIS A 103 -3.71 4.06 -11.62
N SER A 104 -4.92 3.86 -11.11
CA SER A 104 -6.00 4.86 -11.20
C SER A 104 -5.63 6.18 -10.52
N ALA A 105 -6.27 7.27 -10.93
CA ALA A 105 -6.12 8.56 -10.27
C ALA A 105 -6.54 8.47 -8.80
N GLY A 106 -5.80 9.13 -7.91
CA GLY A 106 -6.07 9.08 -6.47
C GLY A 106 -5.67 7.78 -5.75
N SER A 107 -5.02 6.84 -6.44
CA SER A 107 -4.57 5.58 -5.83
C SER A 107 -3.37 5.71 -4.88
N GLY A 108 -2.79 6.92 -4.76
CA GLY A 108 -1.62 7.16 -3.90
C GLY A 108 -0.30 6.72 -4.54
N LYS A 109 -0.16 6.84 -5.85
CA LYS A 109 1.08 6.48 -6.58
C LYS A 109 2.34 7.11 -6.01
N SER A 110 2.26 8.36 -5.56
CA SER A 110 3.40 9.07 -4.98
C SER A 110 3.99 8.35 -3.77
N ASN A 111 3.16 7.70 -2.97
CA ASN A 111 3.62 6.92 -1.82
C ASN A 111 4.35 5.62 -2.21
N SER A 112 4.26 5.18 -3.46
CA SER A 112 5.02 4.04 -3.96
C SER A 112 6.42 4.42 -4.45
N ILE A 113 6.68 5.70 -4.65
CA ILE A 113 7.95 6.24 -5.17
C ILE A 113 8.90 6.59 -4.02
N VAL A 114 8.35 6.99 -2.88
CA VAL A 114 9.08 7.36 -1.67
C VAL A 114 9.41 6.12 -0.84
#